data_e07f19808f04026185163f652d582b3f
#
_entry.id   e07f19808f04026185163f652d582b3f
#
_cell.length_a   1.000
_cell.length_b   1.000
_cell.length_c   1.000
_cell.angle_alpha   90.00
_cell.angle_beta   90.00
_cell.angle_gamma   90.00
#
_symmetry.space_group_name_H-M   'P 1'
#
loop_
_entity.id
_entity.type
_entity.pdbx_description
1 polymer ?
#
loop_
_entity_poly.entity_id
_entity_poly.type
_entity_poly.pdbx_seq_one_letter_code
_entity_poly.pdbx_strand_id
1 'polypeptide(L)'
;LDSIQQKRKEIWNMYYQNLQGISSLSLPVLPDYATNNAHAFYAVCATPEERTALIRYLKSHGVYSVFHYLSLHKSDFVKNQKWEVEELPQADKYTDCLVRFPLFYALEPDEVKYICEQIKSFYTSERDEASFGER
;
A
#
# COMPACT_ATOMS: atom_id res chain seq x y z
N LEU A 1 19.00 -5.23 -18.35
CA LEU A 1 18.02 -4.28 -17.80
C LEU A 1 16.58 -4.75 -18.08
N ASP A 2 16.30 -5.23 -19.29
CA ASP A 2 14.95 -5.62 -19.74
C ASP A 2 14.38 -6.80 -18.93
N SER A 3 15.20 -7.82 -18.64
CA SER A 3 14.79 -8.96 -17.80
C SER A 3 14.40 -8.56 -16.38
N ILE A 4 15.14 -7.62 -15.79
CA ILE A 4 14.83 -7.08 -14.46
C ILE A 4 13.49 -6.34 -14.50
N GLN A 5 13.30 -5.51 -15.51
CA GLN A 5 12.07 -4.74 -15.67
C GLN A 5 10.87 -5.64 -15.94
N GLN A 6 11.06 -6.68 -16.74
CA GLN A 6 10.01 -7.66 -17.03
C GLN A 6 9.57 -8.39 -15.74
N LYS A 7 10.52 -8.92 -14.95
CA LYS A 7 10.20 -9.59 -13.69
C LYS A 7 9.47 -8.66 -12.70
N ARG A 8 9.88 -7.40 -12.60
CA ARG A 8 9.19 -6.41 -11.74
C ARG A 8 7.74 -6.17 -12.17
N LYS A 9 7.48 -6.10 -13.47
CA LYS A 9 6.11 -5.97 -14.00
C LYS A 9 5.27 -7.22 -13.72
N GLU A 10 5.86 -8.39 -13.81
CA GLU A 10 5.19 -9.66 -13.46
C GLU A 10 4.78 -9.67 -11.98
N ILE A 11 5.69 -9.34 -11.06
CA ILE A 11 5.41 -9.22 -9.62
C ILE A 11 4.30 -8.20 -9.36
N TRP A 12 4.39 -7.03 -10.00
CA TRP A 12 3.40 -5.97 -9.88
C TRP A 12 2.00 -6.44 -10.32
N ASN A 13 1.92 -7.12 -11.46
CA ASN A 13 0.67 -7.67 -11.98
C ASN A 13 0.11 -8.77 -11.07
N MET A 14 0.95 -9.60 -10.49
CA MET A 14 0.52 -10.62 -9.52
C MET A 14 -0.15 -9.99 -8.30
N TYR A 15 0.45 -8.96 -7.70
CA TYR A 15 -0.19 -8.19 -6.64
C TYR A 15 -1.53 -7.62 -7.07
N TYR A 16 -1.54 -6.93 -8.22
CA TYR A 16 -2.74 -6.29 -8.73
C TYR A 16 -3.90 -7.26 -8.91
N GLN A 17 -3.65 -8.39 -9.56
CA GLN A 17 -4.67 -9.43 -9.79
C GLN A 17 -5.14 -10.09 -8.49
N ASN A 18 -4.23 -10.39 -7.57
CA ASN A 18 -4.57 -11.10 -6.34
C ASN A 18 -5.29 -10.23 -5.30
N LEU A 19 -5.09 -8.91 -5.31
CA LEU A 19 -5.67 -8.00 -4.32
C LEU A 19 -6.97 -7.33 -4.78
N GLN A 20 -7.41 -7.59 -6.01
CA GLN A 20 -8.72 -7.12 -6.49
C GLN A 20 -9.85 -7.65 -5.61
N GLY A 21 -10.89 -6.81 -5.43
CA GLY A 21 -12.08 -7.20 -4.69
C GLY A 21 -12.02 -6.98 -3.17
N ILE A 22 -10.90 -6.49 -2.62
CA ILE A 22 -10.83 -6.03 -1.22
C ILE A 22 -11.41 -4.62 -1.16
N SER A 23 -12.65 -4.48 -0.70
CA SER A 23 -13.42 -3.22 -0.77
C SER A 23 -12.80 -2.06 0.02
N SER A 24 -12.08 -2.34 1.10
CA SER A 24 -11.41 -1.33 1.95
C SER A 24 -10.05 -0.92 1.43
N LEU A 25 -9.53 -1.58 0.40
CA LEU A 25 -8.18 -1.37 -0.13
C LEU A 25 -8.24 -0.81 -1.55
N SER A 26 -7.85 0.44 -1.74
CA SER A 26 -7.78 1.05 -3.07
C SER A 26 -6.46 0.72 -3.75
N LEU A 27 -6.54 0.04 -4.90
CA LEU A 27 -5.36 -0.31 -5.70
C LEU A 27 -4.99 0.81 -6.68
N PRO A 28 -3.73 0.83 -7.19
CA PRO A 28 -3.31 1.79 -8.18
C PRO A 28 -4.16 1.72 -9.45
N VAL A 29 -4.52 2.86 -9.99
CA VAL A 29 -5.17 2.95 -11.31
C VAL A 29 -4.12 3.38 -12.33
N LEU A 30 -3.97 2.60 -13.39
CA LEU A 30 -3.10 2.94 -14.52
C LEU A 30 -3.97 3.53 -15.64
N PRO A 31 -3.83 4.83 -15.95
CA PRO A 31 -4.53 5.43 -17.08
C PRO A 31 -4.01 4.85 -18.40
N ASP A 32 -4.87 4.78 -19.42
CA ASP A 32 -4.52 4.22 -20.73
C ASP A 32 -3.35 4.93 -21.44
N TYR A 33 -3.14 6.21 -21.10
CA TYR A 33 -2.03 7.01 -21.64
C TYR A 33 -0.70 6.83 -20.89
N ALA A 34 -0.68 6.07 -19.79
CA ALA A 34 0.51 5.90 -18.93
C ALA A 34 1.10 4.49 -19.05
N THR A 35 2.42 4.41 -18.94
CA THR A 35 3.13 3.14 -18.82
C THR A 35 3.51 2.87 -17.38
N ASN A 36 3.46 1.60 -16.98
CA ASN A 36 3.88 1.17 -15.66
C ASN A 36 5.35 0.76 -15.67
N ASN A 37 6.18 1.43 -14.89
CA ASN A 37 7.57 1.03 -14.69
C ASN A 37 7.75 0.00 -13.56
N ALA A 38 6.68 -0.37 -12.87
CA ALA A 38 6.68 -1.32 -11.76
C ALA A 38 7.75 -1.00 -10.69
N HIS A 39 7.98 0.28 -10.41
CA HIS A 39 8.97 0.72 -9.43
C HIS A 39 8.60 0.29 -8.01
N ALA A 40 7.34 0.40 -7.66
CA ALA A 40 6.77 0.01 -6.38
C ALA A 40 5.35 -0.52 -6.59
N PHE A 41 4.89 -1.39 -5.71
CA PHE A 41 3.48 -1.71 -5.57
C PHE A 41 2.98 -1.13 -4.25
N TYR A 42 1.85 -0.45 -4.29
CA TYR A 42 1.22 0.16 -3.12
C TYR A 42 -0.29 -0.02 -3.16
N ALA A 43 -0.91 0.16 -2.01
CA ALA A 43 -2.35 0.31 -1.91
C ALA A 43 -2.67 1.41 -0.88
N VAL A 44 -3.89 1.91 -0.93
CA VAL A 44 -4.37 2.94 -0.01
C VAL A 44 -5.49 2.35 0.84
N CYS A 45 -5.25 2.28 2.14
CA CYS A 45 -6.21 1.84 3.15
C CYS A 45 -7.32 2.89 3.34
N ALA A 46 -8.44 2.49 3.92
CA ALA A 46 -9.55 3.41 4.17
C ALA A 46 -9.21 4.46 5.23
N THR A 47 -8.44 4.07 6.26
CA THR A 47 -8.04 4.96 7.35
C THR A 47 -6.55 4.82 7.72
N PRO A 48 -5.95 5.82 8.41
CA PRO A 48 -4.59 5.73 8.94
C PRO A 48 -4.41 4.59 9.96
N GLU A 49 -5.45 4.33 10.77
CA GLU A 49 -5.47 3.26 11.76
C GLU A 49 -5.40 1.89 11.09
N GLU A 50 -6.22 1.68 10.06
CA GLU A 50 -6.22 0.46 9.25
C GLU A 50 -4.84 0.24 8.60
N ARG A 51 -4.25 1.28 7.99
CA ARG A 51 -2.90 1.21 7.42
C ARG A 51 -1.88 0.78 8.47
N THR A 52 -1.96 1.33 9.68
CA THR A 52 -1.03 1.04 10.77
C THR A 52 -1.22 -0.39 11.29
N ALA A 53 -2.47 -0.83 11.42
CA ALA A 53 -2.82 -2.19 11.82
C ALA A 53 -2.35 -3.22 10.77
N LEU A 54 -2.58 -2.95 9.47
CA LEU A 54 -2.12 -3.81 8.38
C LEU A 54 -0.59 -3.97 8.38
N ILE A 55 0.16 -2.88 8.50
CA ILE A 55 1.63 -2.93 8.57
C ILE A 55 2.09 -3.78 9.77
N ARG A 56 1.47 -3.61 10.93
CA ARG A 56 1.80 -4.38 12.13
C ARG A 56 1.47 -5.86 11.96
N TYR A 57 0.30 -6.17 11.43
CA TYR A 57 -0.12 -7.54 11.13
C TYR A 57 0.85 -8.23 10.17
N LEU A 58 1.16 -7.60 9.06
CA LEU A 58 2.09 -8.13 8.07
C LEU A 58 3.47 -8.37 8.65
N LYS A 59 3.97 -7.45 9.47
CA LYS A 59 5.25 -7.60 10.17
C LYS A 59 5.27 -8.83 11.08
N SER A 60 4.19 -9.11 11.82
CA SER A 60 4.09 -10.32 12.67
C SER A 60 4.08 -11.62 11.85
N HIS A 61 3.77 -11.55 10.56
CA HIS A 61 3.82 -12.66 9.60
C HIS A 61 5.07 -12.64 8.70
N GLY A 62 6.11 -11.91 9.11
CA GLY A 62 7.38 -11.86 8.37
C GLY A 62 7.38 -10.99 7.11
N VAL A 63 6.32 -10.21 6.87
CA VAL A 63 6.19 -9.34 5.69
C VAL A 63 6.47 -7.89 6.08
N TYR A 64 7.56 -7.33 5.57
CA TYR A 64 7.98 -5.95 5.88
C TYR A 64 7.39 -4.96 4.86
N SER A 65 6.19 -4.50 5.15
CA SER A 65 5.53 -3.40 4.44
C SER A 65 5.84 -2.06 5.12
N VAL A 66 5.80 -0.98 4.37
CA VAL A 66 6.14 0.35 4.88
C VAL A 66 5.17 1.40 4.36
N PHE A 67 5.05 2.52 5.09
CA PHE A 67 4.44 3.73 4.55
C PHE A 67 5.34 4.33 3.45
N HIS A 68 4.84 5.32 2.72
CA HIS A 68 5.63 6.00 1.70
C HIS A 68 6.36 7.22 2.29
N TYR A 69 6.25 8.37 1.67
CA TYR A 69 6.89 9.59 2.18
C TYR A 69 5.91 10.42 3.01
N LEU A 70 6.47 11.24 3.91
CA LEU A 70 5.70 12.24 4.63
C LEU A 70 5.40 13.43 3.71
N SER A 71 4.28 14.11 3.97
CA SER A 71 3.87 15.30 3.20
C SER A 71 4.87 16.44 3.38
N LEU A 72 5.39 16.96 2.27
CA LEU A 72 6.35 18.05 2.30
C LEU A 72 5.79 19.32 2.93
N HIS A 73 4.53 19.66 2.65
CA HIS A 73 3.87 20.85 3.18
C HIS A 73 3.71 20.83 4.72
N LYS A 74 3.77 19.64 5.34
CA LYS A 74 3.76 19.45 6.79
C LYS A 74 5.14 19.17 7.38
N SER A 75 6.19 19.25 6.58
CA SER A 75 7.56 19.02 7.05
C SER A 75 8.03 20.11 8.01
N ASP A 76 8.95 19.74 8.90
CA ASP A 76 9.55 20.71 9.82
C ASP A 76 10.29 21.83 9.09
N PHE A 77 10.86 21.53 7.91
CA PHE A 77 11.47 22.54 7.07
C PHE A 77 10.46 23.62 6.69
N VAL A 78 9.30 23.25 6.14
CA VAL A 78 8.26 24.22 5.72
C VAL A 78 7.71 24.99 6.92
N LYS A 79 7.43 24.32 8.03
CA LYS A 79 6.97 24.96 9.28
C LYS A 79 7.96 26.04 9.76
N ASN A 80 9.26 25.73 9.71
CA ASN A 80 10.30 26.65 10.16
C ASN A 80 10.48 27.88 9.25
N GLN A 81 10.10 27.77 7.97
CA GLN A 81 10.14 28.90 7.03
C GLN A 81 8.99 29.90 7.24
N LYS A 82 7.98 29.55 8.03
CA LYS A 82 6.76 30.37 8.23
C LYS A 82 6.04 30.71 6.91
N TRP A 83 6.12 29.82 5.93
CA TRP A 83 5.39 29.96 4.68
C TRP A 83 3.90 29.71 4.92
N GLU A 84 3.07 30.49 4.25
CA GLU A 84 1.65 30.15 4.13
C GLU A 84 1.53 28.90 3.25
N VAL A 85 0.94 27.86 3.79
CA VAL A 85 0.79 26.59 3.11
C VAL A 85 -0.69 26.27 3.02
N GLU A 86 -1.16 26.02 1.82
CA GLU A 86 -2.52 25.55 1.59
C GLU A 86 -2.71 24.12 2.14
N GLU A 87 -3.93 23.80 2.52
CA GLU A 87 -4.30 22.44 2.86
C GLU A 87 -4.30 21.56 1.61
N LEU A 88 -3.64 20.43 1.68
CA LEU A 88 -3.53 19.48 0.58
C LEU A 88 -4.13 18.10 1.00
N PRO A 89 -5.47 18.01 1.09
CA PRO A 89 -6.15 16.84 1.67
C PRO A 89 -5.86 15.53 0.92
N GLN A 90 -5.64 15.59 -0.38
CA GLN A 90 -5.25 14.39 -1.14
C GLN A 90 -3.83 13.94 -0.80
N ALA A 91 -2.88 14.86 -0.69
CA ALA A 91 -1.51 14.53 -0.28
C ALA A 91 -1.49 13.95 1.14
N ASP A 92 -2.28 14.50 2.05
CA ASP A 92 -2.44 14.00 3.41
C ASP A 92 -3.03 12.59 3.41
N LYS A 93 -4.11 12.35 2.67
CA LYS A 93 -4.72 11.03 2.55
C LYS A 93 -3.70 9.98 2.08
N TYR A 94 -2.93 10.28 1.04
CA TYR A 94 -1.89 9.35 0.57
C TYR A 94 -0.76 9.18 1.59
N THR A 95 -0.35 10.22 2.28
CA THR A 95 0.64 10.12 3.35
C THR A 95 0.18 9.20 4.48
N ASP A 96 -1.06 9.36 4.91
CA ASP A 96 -1.59 8.73 6.11
C ASP A 96 -2.08 7.30 5.85
N CYS A 97 -2.60 7.01 4.65
CA CYS A 97 -3.28 5.75 4.34
C CYS A 97 -2.52 4.83 3.39
N LEU A 98 -1.46 5.29 2.72
CA LEU A 98 -0.75 4.48 1.75
C LEU A 98 0.20 3.50 2.42
N VAL A 99 0.18 2.26 1.94
CA VAL A 99 1.11 1.19 2.30
C VAL A 99 1.82 0.67 1.05
N ARG A 100 3.14 0.49 1.12
CA ARG A 100 3.95 -0.16 0.08
C ARG A 100 4.23 -1.59 0.47
N PHE A 101 4.05 -2.50 -0.47
CA PHE A 101 4.38 -3.92 -0.31
C PHE A 101 5.77 -4.23 -0.87
N PRO A 102 6.42 -5.32 -0.42
CA PRO A 102 7.71 -5.72 -0.96
C PRO A 102 7.67 -5.91 -2.48
N LEU A 103 8.56 -5.26 -3.21
CA LEU A 103 8.75 -5.44 -4.65
C LEU A 103 10.23 -5.25 -5.00
N PHE A 104 10.91 -6.36 -5.28
CA PHE A 104 12.31 -6.39 -5.67
C PHE A 104 12.57 -7.57 -6.61
N TYR A 105 13.71 -7.55 -7.30
CA TYR A 105 14.00 -8.51 -8.37
C TYR A 105 14.01 -9.97 -7.91
N ALA A 106 14.54 -10.26 -6.71
CA ALA A 106 14.66 -11.61 -6.20
C ALA A 106 13.38 -12.15 -5.52
N LEU A 107 12.30 -11.36 -5.48
CA LEU A 107 11.02 -11.81 -4.92
C LEU A 107 10.40 -12.88 -5.82
N GLU A 108 10.16 -14.06 -5.24
CA GLU A 108 9.62 -15.18 -5.98
C GLU A 108 8.07 -15.21 -6.00
N PRO A 109 7.45 -15.82 -7.03
CA PRO A 109 6.00 -15.86 -7.17
C PRO A 109 5.25 -16.41 -5.96
N ASP A 110 5.80 -17.42 -5.29
CA ASP A 110 5.17 -18.01 -4.11
C ASP A 110 5.24 -17.08 -2.88
N GLU A 111 6.29 -16.26 -2.78
CA GLU A 111 6.37 -15.21 -1.76
C GLU A 111 5.33 -14.12 -2.00
N VAL A 112 5.12 -13.71 -3.26
CA VAL A 112 4.06 -12.76 -3.62
C VAL A 112 2.68 -13.31 -3.27
N LYS A 113 2.41 -14.57 -3.57
CA LYS A 113 1.15 -15.24 -3.19
C LYS A 113 0.96 -15.24 -1.67
N TYR A 114 1.98 -15.63 -0.92
CA TYR A 114 1.95 -15.61 0.54
C TYR A 114 1.62 -14.22 1.08
N ILE A 115 2.28 -13.17 0.58
CA ILE A 115 2.00 -11.79 0.98
C ILE A 115 0.55 -11.42 0.70
N CYS A 116 0.04 -11.75 -0.49
CA CYS A 116 -1.35 -11.49 -0.84
C CYS A 116 -2.35 -12.26 0.05
N GLU A 117 -2.04 -13.49 0.42
CA GLU A 117 -2.85 -14.28 1.35
C GLU A 117 -2.89 -13.64 2.74
N GLN A 118 -1.76 -13.17 3.25
CA GLN A 118 -1.73 -12.46 4.52
C GLN A 118 -2.55 -11.17 4.48
N ILE A 119 -2.46 -10.40 3.40
CA ILE A 119 -3.29 -9.20 3.22
C ILE A 119 -4.79 -9.56 3.23
N LYS A 120 -5.18 -10.57 2.47
CA LYS A 120 -6.58 -11.05 2.45
C LYS A 120 -7.06 -11.53 3.82
N SER A 121 -6.22 -12.27 4.53
CA SER A 121 -6.54 -12.78 5.88
C SER A 121 -6.78 -11.65 6.87
N PHE A 122 -5.98 -10.59 6.82
CA PHE A 122 -6.20 -9.39 7.62
C PHE A 122 -7.61 -8.81 7.41
N TYR A 123 -8.00 -8.59 6.16
CA TYR A 123 -9.31 -8.03 5.84
C TYR A 123 -10.49 -8.98 6.07
N THR A 124 -10.26 -10.28 6.13
CA THR A 124 -11.30 -11.26 6.46
C THR A 124 -11.55 -11.30 7.96
N SER A 125 -10.49 -11.34 8.77
CA SER A 125 -10.61 -11.37 10.23
C SER A 125 -11.22 -10.08 10.81
N GLU A 126 -10.89 -8.91 10.28
CA GLU A 126 -11.52 -7.66 10.71
C GLU A 126 -13.03 -7.60 10.41
N ARG A 127 -13.49 -8.21 9.32
CA ARG A 127 -14.93 -8.31 9.01
C ARG A 127 -15.66 -9.18 10.03
N ASP A 128 -15.06 -10.26 10.47
CA ASP A 128 -15.65 -11.16 11.46
C ASP A 128 -15.77 -10.47 12.82
N GLU A 129 -14.75 -9.72 13.24
CA GLU A 129 -14.80 -8.96 14.50
C GLU A 129 -15.84 -7.83 14.46
N ALA A 130 -15.96 -7.10 13.34
CA ALA A 130 -16.98 -6.06 13.18
C ALA A 130 -18.41 -6.63 13.20
N SER A 131 -18.61 -7.84 12.69
CA SER A 131 -19.93 -8.49 12.69
C SER A 131 -20.37 -9.03 14.06
N PHE A 132 -19.45 -9.26 14.98
CA PHE A 132 -19.74 -9.70 16.36
C PHE A 132 -19.96 -8.55 17.35
N GLY A 133 -19.56 -7.32 17.00
CA GLY A 133 -19.73 -6.12 17.84
C GLY A 133 -21.12 -5.45 17.78
N GLU A 134 -21.98 -5.87 16.90
CA GLU A 134 -23.35 -5.31 16.72
C GLU A 134 -24.46 -6.16 17.32
N ARG A 135 -24.20 -6.95 18.37
CA ARG A 135 -25.26 -7.70 19.09
C ARG A 135 -25.33 -7.29 20.54
#